data_c55dd5e4311e542575079cb7341db065
#
_entry.id   c55dd5e4311e542575079cb7341db065
#
_cell.length_a   1.000
_cell.length_b   1.000
_cell.length_c   1.000
_cell.angle_alpha   90.00
_cell.angle_beta   90.00
_cell.angle_gamma   90.00
#
_symmetry.space_group_name_H-M   'P 1'
#
loop_
_entity.id
_entity.type
_entity.pdbx_description
1 polymer ?
#
loop_
_entity_poly.entity_id
_entity_poly.type
_entity_poly.pdbx_seq_one_letter_code
_entity_poly.pdbx_strand_id
1 'polypeptide(L)'
;MNLDLSGKRVLVTGGTKGVGRALVELFLVKGAQVLTCARQASSDLLAEQFVQADLTTPAGCETLVAAAKQRLGDVDIIVHVLGGSSAPSGGFAVLDDAQWQRELDLNLLPAVRLDRALLPAMLKRQSGVIIHVTSIQNRLPLPEATTAYAAAKAALSTYSKSLSKEVSPQGVRVVRVSPGWIETEASVALAERLAQEAGTDYAGGKRIIMDALGGIPLGRPAKPAEVAELIAFLASPRAASITGSEFVIDGGTVPTA
;
A
#
# COMPACT_ATOMS: atom_id res chain seq x y z
N MET A 1 10.74 -1.91 20.44
CA MET A 1 11.02 -3.31 20.00
C MET A 1 12.10 -3.27 18.92
N ASN A 2 13.16 -4.06 19.03
CA ASN A 2 14.12 -4.19 17.94
C ASN A 2 13.51 -5.14 16.87
N LEU A 3 13.34 -4.64 15.65
CA LEU A 3 12.78 -5.41 14.52
C LEU A 3 13.85 -6.04 13.63
N ASP A 4 15.14 -5.81 13.94
CA ASP A 4 16.28 -6.34 13.20
C ASP A 4 16.21 -6.05 11.68
N LEU A 5 15.93 -4.79 11.35
CA LEU A 5 15.82 -4.29 9.98
C LEU A 5 17.08 -3.55 9.51
N SER A 6 18.09 -3.44 10.38
CA SER A 6 19.35 -2.77 10.06
C SER A 6 20.05 -3.42 8.86
N GLY A 7 20.46 -2.61 7.90
CA GLY A 7 21.11 -3.05 6.66
C GLY A 7 20.19 -3.76 5.65
N LYS A 8 18.92 -3.97 5.95
CA LYS A 8 17.95 -4.53 4.98
C LYS A 8 17.70 -3.57 3.82
N ARG A 9 17.66 -4.08 2.62
CA ARG A 9 17.42 -3.33 1.38
C ARG A 9 15.94 -3.37 1.05
N VAL A 10 15.29 -2.23 1.21
CA VAL A 10 13.83 -2.10 1.19
C VAL A 10 13.37 -1.24 0.01
N LEU A 11 12.48 -1.76 -0.80
CA LEU A 11 11.76 -1.03 -1.82
C LEU A 11 10.34 -0.72 -1.33
N VAL A 12 9.97 0.57 -1.27
CA VAL A 12 8.62 1.03 -0.91
C VAL A 12 8.03 1.77 -2.10
N THR A 13 6.93 1.31 -2.68
CA THR A 13 6.25 2.05 -3.76
C THR A 13 5.36 3.15 -3.19
N GLY A 14 5.40 4.37 -3.77
CA GLY A 14 4.56 5.47 -3.33
C GLY A 14 4.95 6.08 -1.97
N GLY A 15 6.26 6.16 -1.68
CA GLY A 15 6.78 6.55 -0.36
C GLY A 15 6.88 8.05 -0.07
N THR A 16 6.21 8.92 -0.83
CA THR A 16 6.31 10.38 -0.61
C THR A 16 5.15 10.95 0.21
N LYS A 17 4.08 10.21 0.45
CA LYS A 17 2.88 10.65 1.19
C LYS A 17 2.27 9.50 2.00
N GLY A 18 1.45 9.86 2.99
CA GLY A 18 0.63 8.93 3.75
C GLY A 18 1.40 7.76 4.36
N VAL A 19 0.87 6.55 4.23
CA VAL A 19 1.48 5.32 4.76
C VAL A 19 2.86 5.06 4.15
N GLY A 20 3.04 5.32 2.85
CA GLY A 20 4.32 5.13 2.18
C GLY A 20 5.43 6.00 2.79
N ARG A 21 5.14 7.28 3.07
CA ARG A 21 6.07 8.19 3.75
C ARG A 21 6.40 7.70 5.16
N ALA A 22 5.38 7.36 5.94
CA ALA A 22 5.58 6.84 7.30
C ALA A 22 6.44 5.57 7.31
N LEU A 23 6.29 4.71 6.29
CA LEU A 23 7.12 3.51 6.13
C LEU A 23 8.58 3.86 5.80
N VAL A 24 8.80 4.76 4.85
CA VAL A 24 10.16 5.19 4.48
C VAL A 24 10.87 5.74 5.70
N GLU A 25 10.25 6.66 6.44
CA GLU A 25 10.79 7.25 7.65
C GLU A 25 11.10 6.18 8.72
N LEU A 26 10.16 5.26 8.96
CA LEU A 26 10.32 4.19 9.94
C LEU A 26 11.47 3.24 9.56
N PHE A 27 11.54 2.78 8.32
CA PHE A 27 12.60 1.89 7.87
C PHE A 27 13.98 2.54 7.94
N LEU A 28 14.11 3.83 7.59
CA LEU A 28 15.35 4.60 7.75
C LEU A 28 15.77 4.70 9.22
N VAL A 29 14.85 5.02 10.12
CA VAL A 29 15.09 5.05 11.58
C VAL A 29 15.52 3.67 12.11
N LYS A 30 15.04 2.58 11.51
CA LYS A 30 15.46 1.21 11.86
C LYS A 30 16.76 0.78 11.18
N GLY A 31 17.46 1.66 10.46
CA GLY A 31 18.75 1.41 9.84
C GLY A 31 18.69 0.64 8.52
N ALA A 32 17.54 0.56 7.88
CA ALA A 32 17.40 -0.04 6.55
C ALA A 32 17.91 0.91 5.44
N GLN A 33 18.33 0.34 4.33
CA GLN A 33 18.58 1.05 3.07
C GLN A 33 17.26 1.09 2.30
N VAL A 34 16.72 2.28 2.09
CA VAL A 34 15.38 2.44 1.49
C VAL A 34 15.47 3.10 0.14
N LEU A 35 14.78 2.52 -0.85
CA LEU A 35 14.47 3.16 -2.12
C LEU A 35 12.95 3.30 -2.25
N THR A 36 12.52 4.46 -2.70
CA THR A 36 11.10 4.71 -2.99
C THR A 36 10.91 5.45 -4.30
N CYS A 37 9.66 5.57 -4.74
CA CYS A 37 9.30 6.26 -5.97
C CYS A 37 8.00 7.02 -5.84
N ALA A 38 7.88 8.04 -6.67
CA ALA A 38 6.63 8.75 -6.95
C ALA A 38 6.72 9.45 -8.31
N ARG A 39 5.59 9.96 -8.80
CA ARG A 39 5.50 10.73 -10.05
C ARG A 39 6.18 12.10 -9.96
N GLN A 40 6.23 12.68 -8.78
CA GLN A 40 6.84 13.98 -8.51
C GLN A 40 7.96 13.82 -7.49
N ALA A 41 9.02 14.59 -7.66
CA ALA A 41 10.13 14.63 -6.72
C ALA A 41 9.63 15.11 -5.33
N SER A 42 10.29 14.62 -4.30
CA SER A 42 10.09 15.08 -2.92
C SER A 42 11.38 15.73 -2.44
N SER A 43 11.27 16.93 -1.90
CA SER A 43 12.41 17.64 -1.30
C SER A 43 12.91 17.01 0.00
N ASP A 44 12.09 16.14 0.60
CA ASP A 44 12.35 15.55 1.93
C ASP A 44 13.14 14.24 1.85
N LEU A 45 13.45 13.76 0.63
CA LEU A 45 14.18 12.54 0.39
C LEU A 45 15.51 12.82 -0.32
N LEU A 46 16.55 12.11 0.09
CA LEU A 46 17.84 12.16 -0.59
C LEU A 46 17.75 11.53 -2.00
N ALA A 47 18.56 12.00 -2.92
CA ALA A 47 18.54 11.55 -4.31
C ALA A 47 18.76 10.02 -4.44
N GLU A 48 19.57 9.44 -3.55
CA GLU A 48 19.79 7.98 -3.51
C GLU A 48 18.59 7.17 -3.02
N GLN A 49 17.68 7.81 -2.29
CA GLN A 49 16.48 7.18 -1.73
C GLN A 49 15.25 7.27 -2.65
N PHE A 50 15.33 8.10 -3.69
CA PHE A 50 14.16 8.44 -4.50
C PHE A 50 14.37 8.22 -6.00
N VAL A 51 13.34 7.69 -6.66
CA VAL A 51 13.24 7.56 -8.13
C VAL A 51 11.95 8.20 -8.60
N GLN A 52 12.06 9.13 -9.54
CA GLN A 52 10.87 9.64 -10.21
C GLN A 52 10.39 8.61 -11.24
N ALA A 53 9.23 8.01 -11.01
CA ALA A 53 8.64 7.01 -11.89
C ALA A 53 7.12 6.99 -11.78
N ASP A 54 6.45 6.83 -12.92
CA ASP A 54 5.00 6.56 -12.97
C ASP A 54 4.77 5.05 -13.12
N LEU A 55 4.47 4.40 -12.02
CA LEU A 55 4.28 2.94 -11.98
C LEU A 55 2.98 2.47 -12.65
N THR A 56 2.09 3.35 -13.05
CA THR A 56 0.91 2.98 -13.84
C THR A 56 1.32 2.48 -15.23
N THR A 57 2.54 2.81 -15.67
CA THR A 57 3.09 2.38 -16.95
C THR A 57 4.15 1.28 -16.81
N PRO A 58 4.29 0.38 -17.80
CA PRO A 58 5.39 -0.59 -17.84
C PRO A 58 6.77 0.08 -17.75
N ALA A 59 7.00 1.15 -18.52
CA ALA A 59 8.27 1.88 -18.54
C ALA A 59 8.65 2.48 -17.18
N GLY A 60 7.67 3.02 -16.43
CA GLY A 60 7.92 3.51 -15.07
C GLY A 60 8.31 2.39 -14.10
N CYS A 61 7.69 1.20 -14.24
CA CYS A 61 8.10 0.03 -13.47
C CYS A 61 9.52 -0.42 -13.83
N GLU A 62 9.89 -0.45 -15.11
CA GLU A 62 11.24 -0.78 -15.58
C GLU A 62 12.28 0.21 -15.04
N THR A 63 11.97 1.51 -15.05
CA THR A 63 12.82 2.57 -14.47
C THR A 63 13.09 2.30 -12.99
N LEU A 64 12.05 1.98 -12.20
CA LEU A 64 12.22 1.67 -10.78
C LEU A 64 13.02 0.39 -10.55
N VAL A 65 12.79 -0.66 -11.34
CA VAL A 65 13.55 -1.93 -11.27
C VAL A 65 15.03 -1.70 -11.57
N ALA A 66 15.36 -0.93 -12.61
CA ALA A 66 16.74 -0.59 -12.94
C ALA A 66 17.43 0.17 -11.81
N ALA A 67 16.77 1.18 -11.25
CA ALA A 67 17.28 1.95 -10.12
C ALA A 67 17.44 1.08 -8.86
N ALA A 68 16.50 0.17 -8.57
CA ALA A 68 16.60 -0.74 -7.43
C ALA A 68 17.82 -1.66 -7.55
N LYS A 69 18.03 -2.26 -8.73
CA LYS A 69 19.22 -3.08 -9.01
C LYS A 69 20.52 -2.29 -8.90
N GLN A 70 20.56 -1.05 -9.39
CA GLN A 70 21.75 -0.21 -9.36
C GLN A 70 22.09 0.28 -7.95
N ARG A 71 21.09 0.71 -7.16
CA ARG A 71 21.31 1.41 -5.88
C ARG A 71 21.25 0.49 -4.66
N LEU A 72 20.38 -0.54 -4.70
CA LEU A 72 20.24 -1.52 -3.62
C LEU A 72 20.92 -2.85 -3.94
N GLY A 73 21.18 -3.14 -5.22
CA GLY A 73 21.55 -4.48 -5.67
C GLY A 73 20.33 -5.40 -5.60
N ASP A 74 20.43 -6.44 -4.79
CA ASP A 74 19.28 -7.31 -4.50
C ASP A 74 18.38 -6.69 -3.44
N VAL A 75 17.06 -6.70 -3.65
CA VAL A 75 16.06 -6.22 -2.71
C VAL A 75 15.70 -7.33 -1.72
N ASP A 76 15.67 -7.03 -0.42
CA ASP A 76 15.30 -7.98 0.63
C ASP A 76 13.81 -7.90 0.98
N ILE A 77 13.25 -6.69 0.93
CA ILE A 77 11.86 -6.41 1.29
C ILE A 77 11.23 -5.51 0.22
N ILE A 78 10.07 -5.91 -0.29
CA ILE A 78 9.24 -5.06 -1.17
C ILE A 78 7.93 -4.76 -0.45
N VAL A 79 7.57 -3.48 -0.35
CA VAL A 79 6.28 -3.04 0.18
C VAL A 79 5.52 -2.28 -0.91
N HIS A 80 4.48 -2.88 -1.43
CA HIS A 80 3.58 -2.28 -2.41
C HIS A 80 2.51 -1.44 -1.72
N VAL A 81 2.80 -0.15 -1.50
CA VAL A 81 1.88 0.81 -0.87
C VAL A 81 1.12 1.63 -1.91
N LEU A 82 1.69 1.75 -3.13
CA LEU A 82 1.06 2.52 -4.19
C LEU A 82 -0.40 2.09 -4.38
N GLY A 83 -1.30 3.05 -4.41
CA GLY A 83 -2.72 2.81 -4.65
C GLY A 83 -3.55 4.05 -4.35
N GLY A 84 -4.82 3.97 -4.68
CA GLY A 84 -5.79 5.03 -4.52
C GLY A 84 -6.84 4.96 -5.63
N SER A 85 -7.81 5.85 -5.60
CA SER A 85 -8.81 6.01 -6.64
C SER A 85 -9.00 7.48 -6.98
N SER A 86 -9.19 7.75 -8.25
CA SER A 86 -9.65 9.03 -8.78
C SER A 86 -10.91 8.86 -9.63
N ALA A 87 -11.58 7.71 -9.52
CA ALA A 87 -12.82 7.44 -10.20
C ALA A 87 -13.91 8.42 -9.74
N PRO A 88 -14.79 8.88 -10.63
CA PRO A 88 -15.92 9.73 -10.27
C PRO A 88 -16.92 8.98 -9.39
N SER A 89 -17.59 9.70 -8.50
CA SER A 89 -18.73 9.18 -7.76
C SER A 89 -19.93 9.00 -8.71
N GLY A 90 -20.82 8.05 -8.41
CA GLY A 90 -22.03 7.78 -9.23
C GLY A 90 -22.22 6.30 -9.57
N GLY A 91 -21.45 5.42 -8.93
CA GLY A 91 -21.59 3.98 -9.03
C GLY A 91 -21.14 3.41 -10.39
N PHE A 92 -21.70 2.26 -10.76
CA PHE A 92 -21.27 1.52 -11.95
C PHE A 92 -21.49 2.29 -13.27
N ALA A 93 -22.52 3.13 -13.34
CA ALA A 93 -22.94 3.79 -14.58
C ALA A 93 -21.94 4.84 -15.09
N VAL A 94 -21.08 5.36 -14.22
CA VAL A 94 -20.06 6.38 -14.58
C VAL A 94 -18.67 5.77 -14.82
N LEU A 95 -18.54 4.46 -14.67
CA LEU A 95 -17.25 3.76 -14.82
C LEU A 95 -17.15 3.14 -16.23
N ASP A 96 -16.57 3.89 -17.15
CA ASP A 96 -16.20 3.39 -18.47
C ASP A 96 -14.96 2.48 -18.46
N ASP A 97 -14.65 1.86 -19.60
CA ASP A 97 -13.48 0.97 -19.74
C ASP A 97 -12.16 1.67 -19.39
N ALA A 98 -12.04 2.97 -19.67
CA ALA A 98 -10.83 3.73 -19.36
C ALA A 98 -10.71 3.97 -17.85
N GLN A 99 -11.80 4.15 -17.12
CA GLN A 99 -11.81 4.23 -15.66
C GLN A 99 -11.40 2.88 -15.06
N TRP A 100 -11.97 1.78 -15.53
CA TRP A 100 -11.58 0.44 -15.10
C TRP A 100 -10.09 0.17 -15.33
N GLN A 101 -9.57 0.50 -16.52
CA GLN A 101 -8.17 0.29 -16.84
C GLN A 101 -7.25 1.13 -15.93
N ARG A 102 -7.59 2.39 -15.66
CA ARG A 102 -6.83 3.25 -14.74
C ARG A 102 -6.73 2.66 -13.33
N GLU A 103 -7.83 2.12 -12.81
CA GLU A 103 -7.83 1.52 -11.47
C GLU A 103 -6.97 0.23 -11.42
N LEU A 104 -6.99 -0.58 -12.46
CA LEU A 104 -6.11 -1.75 -12.58
C LEU A 104 -4.64 -1.35 -12.73
N ASP A 105 -4.35 -0.36 -13.56
CA ASP A 105 -2.99 0.14 -13.79
C ASP A 105 -2.38 0.77 -12.53
N LEU A 106 -3.19 1.31 -11.63
CA LEU A 106 -2.72 1.92 -10.40
C LEU A 106 -2.64 0.91 -9.23
N ASN A 107 -3.64 0.03 -9.09
CA ASN A 107 -3.83 -0.74 -7.85
C ASN A 107 -3.44 -2.22 -7.94
N LEU A 108 -3.20 -2.76 -9.14
CA LEU A 108 -2.83 -4.16 -9.36
C LEU A 108 -1.53 -4.32 -10.15
N LEU A 109 -1.49 -3.78 -11.37
CA LEU A 109 -0.44 -4.10 -12.34
C LEU A 109 0.97 -3.65 -11.91
N PRO A 110 1.17 -2.56 -11.16
CA PRO A 110 2.49 -2.21 -10.63
C PRO A 110 3.09 -3.31 -9.75
N ALA A 111 2.31 -3.87 -8.83
CA ALA A 111 2.77 -4.95 -7.97
C ALA A 111 3.16 -6.19 -8.81
N VAL A 112 2.31 -6.62 -9.73
CA VAL A 112 2.59 -7.75 -10.62
C VAL A 112 3.86 -7.55 -11.45
N ARG A 113 4.06 -6.35 -12.01
CA ARG A 113 5.24 -6.03 -12.85
C ARG A 113 6.53 -6.03 -12.03
N LEU A 114 6.51 -5.42 -10.84
CA LEU A 114 7.67 -5.32 -9.96
C LEU A 114 8.03 -6.67 -9.34
N ASP A 115 7.05 -7.44 -8.87
CA ASP A 115 7.28 -8.79 -8.34
C ASP A 115 7.92 -9.67 -9.41
N ARG A 116 7.37 -9.72 -10.61
CA ARG A 116 7.93 -10.49 -11.73
C ARG A 116 9.39 -10.15 -12.03
N ALA A 117 9.79 -8.88 -11.85
CA ALA A 117 11.14 -8.41 -12.16
C ALA A 117 12.15 -8.62 -11.03
N LEU A 118 11.70 -8.60 -9.75
CA LEU A 118 12.56 -8.58 -8.58
C LEU A 118 12.56 -9.90 -7.79
N LEU A 119 11.45 -10.63 -7.80
CA LEU A 119 11.28 -11.90 -7.10
C LEU A 119 12.31 -12.98 -7.50
N PRO A 120 12.74 -13.13 -8.77
CA PRO A 120 13.73 -14.14 -9.14
C PRO A 120 15.03 -14.08 -8.32
N ALA A 121 15.49 -12.88 -7.96
CA ALA A 121 16.67 -12.72 -7.11
C ALA A 121 16.41 -13.17 -5.65
N MET A 122 15.21 -12.93 -5.12
CA MET A 122 14.80 -13.42 -3.80
C MET A 122 14.73 -14.95 -3.76
N LEU A 123 14.16 -15.57 -4.79
CA LEU A 123 14.08 -17.03 -4.93
C LEU A 123 15.46 -17.68 -4.99
N LYS A 124 16.38 -17.09 -5.76
CA LYS A 124 17.78 -17.58 -5.84
C LYS A 124 18.47 -17.56 -4.48
N ARG A 125 18.19 -16.57 -3.64
CA ARG A 125 18.74 -16.45 -2.27
C ARG A 125 17.94 -17.25 -1.24
N GLN A 126 16.78 -17.77 -1.61
CA GLN A 126 15.81 -18.39 -0.70
C GLN A 126 15.44 -17.49 0.49
N SER A 127 15.37 -16.18 0.25
CA SER A 127 15.10 -15.17 1.27
C SER A 127 14.50 -13.92 0.65
N GLY A 128 13.38 -13.48 1.20
CA GLY A 128 12.71 -12.24 0.81
C GLY A 128 11.37 -12.07 1.50
N VAL A 129 10.89 -10.83 1.51
CA VAL A 129 9.56 -10.50 2.01
C VAL A 129 8.85 -9.57 1.03
N ILE A 130 7.65 -9.92 0.62
CA ILE A 130 6.77 -9.09 -0.19
C ILE A 130 5.51 -8.76 0.63
N ILE A 131 5.17 -7.49 0.72
CA ILE A 131 3.98 -7.02 1.43
C ILE A 131 3.12 -6.21 0.47
N HIS A 132 1.89 -6.66 0.24
CA HIS A 132 0.89 -5.96 -0.55
C HIS A 132 -0.06 -5.18 0.37
N VAL A 133 -0.11 -3.87 0.21
CA VAL A 133 -1.13 -3.05 0.88
C VAL A 133 -2.39 -3.07 0.02
N THR A 134 -3.37 -3.80 0.49
CA THR A 134 -4.70 -3.95 -0.12
C THR A 134 -5.68 -2.92 0.45
N SER A 135 -6.89 -3.31 0.77
CA SER A 135 -7.88 -2.46 1.43
C SER A 135 -9.00 -3.35 1.99
N ILE A 136 -9.66 -2.92 3.06
CA ILE A 136 -10.90 -3.57 3.52
C ILE A 136 -11.99 -3.56 2.43
N GLN A 137 -11.89 -2.70 1.44
CA GLN A 137 -12.85 -2.64 0.33
C GLN A 137 -12.82 -3.89 -0.57
N ASN A 138 -11.81 -4.76 -0.44
CA ASN A 138 -11.86 -6.10 -1.03
C ASN A 138 -12.98 -6.97 -0.44
N ARG A 139 -13.52 -6.63 0.74
CA ARG A 139 -14.62 -7.32 1.45
C ARG A 139 -15.84 -6.41 1.66
N LEU A 140 -15.61 -5.12 1.87
CA LEU A 140 -16.63 -4.10 2.14
C LEU A 140 -16.53 -2.98 1.10
N PRO A 141 -16.95 -3.21 -0.16
CA PRO A 141 -16.88 -2.20 -1.21
C PRO A 141 -17.87 -1.06 -0.94
N LEU A 142 -17.50 0.15 -1.40
CA LEU A 142 -18.38 1.32 -1.39
C LEU A 142 -18.90 1.53 -2.81
N PRO A 143 -20.13 1.07 -3.15
CA PRO A 143 -20.60 1.00 -4.54
C PRO A 143 -20.70 2.37 -5.20
N GLU A 144 -21.06 3.41 -4.45
CA GLU A 144 -21.23 4.77 -4.98
C GLU A 144 -19.91 5.47 -5.37
N ALA A 145 -18.76 4.98 -4.85
CA ALA A 145 -17.53 5.74 -4.95
C ALA A 145 -16.30 4.95 -5.46
N THR A 146 -16.23 3.65 -5.22
CA THR A 146 -14.95 2.93 -5.36
C THR A 146 -15.05 1.52 -5.93
N THR A 147 -16.08 1.21 -6.73
CA THR A 147 -16.31 -0.15 -7.27
C THR A 147 -15.09 -0.71 -8.01
N ALA A 148 -14.52 0.02 -8.97
CA ALA A 148 -13.38 -0.47 -9.75
C ALA A 148 -12.10 -0.57 -8.90
N TYR A 149 -11.90 0.36 -7.97
CA TYR A 149 -10.82 0.28 -6.98
C TYR A 149 -10.96 -0.97 -6.09
N ALA A 150 -12.15 -1.21 -5.55
CA ALA A 150 -12.42 -2.38 -4.70
C ALA A 150 -12.13 -3.68 -5.46
N ALA A 151 -12.56 -3.78 -6.72
CA ALA A 151 -12.29 -4.92 -7.59
C ALA A 151 -10.79 -5.09 -7.84
N ALA A 152 -10.04 -4.01 -8.12
CA ALA A 152 -8.59 -4.07 -8.31
C ALA A 152 -7.86 -4.50 -7.02
N LYS A 153 -8.30 -4.03 -5.83
CA LYS A 153 -7.74 -4.45 -4.54
C LYS A 153 -8.12 -5.90 -4.18
N ALA A 154 -9.29 -6.39 -4.58
CA ALA A 154 -9.65 -7.80 -4.46
C ALA A 154 -8.76 -8.68 -5.36
N ALA A 155 -8.51 -8.25 -6.60
CA ALA A 155 -7.59 -8.92 -7.51
C ALA A 155 -6.16 -8.98 -6.93
N LEU A 156 -5.65 -7.87 -6.37
CA LEU A 156 -4.36 -7.82 -5.68
C LEU A 156 -4.33 -8.77 -4.47
N SER A 157 -5.41 -8.85 -3.72
CA SER A 157 -5.55 -9.76 -2.56
C SER A 157 -5.45 -11.23 -2.99
N THR A 158 -6.12 -11.60 -4.07
CA THR A 158 -6.06 -12.94 -4.66
C THR A 158 -4.68 -13.25 -5.23
N TYR A 159 -4.08 -12.31 -5.97
CA TYR A 159 -2.71 -12.39 -6.49
C TYR A 159 -1.71 -12.64 -5.35
N SER A 160 -1.76 -11.85 -4.29
CA SER A 160 -0.92 -12.00 -3.10
C SER A 160 -1.01 -13.41 -2.49
N LYS A 161 -2.22 -13.94 -2.38
CA LYS A 161 -2.44 -15.31 -1.85
C LYS A 161 -1.89 -16.38 -2.78
N SER A 162 -2.12 -16.24 -4.08
CA SER A 162 -1.59 -17.18 -5.07
C SER A 162 -0.06 -17.20 -5.05
N LEU A 163 0.56 -16.00 -5.12
CA LEU A 163 2.01 -15.84 -5.08
C LEU A 163 2.62 -16.45 -3.81
N SER A 164 1.98 -16.27 -2.65
CA SER A 164 2.48 -16.83 -1.39
C SER A 164 2.59 -18.36 -1.43
N LYS A 165 1.63 -19.03 -2.05
CA LYS A 165 1.64 -20.52 -2.16
C LYS A 165 2.76 -20.99 -3.07
N GLU A 166 3.06 -20.25 -4.12
CA GLU A 166 4.08 -20.59 -5.10
C GLU A 166 5.50 -20.40 -4.55
N VAL A 167 5.75 -19.27 -3.85
CA VAL A 167 7.12 -18.87 -3.51
C VAL A 167 7.54 -19.16 -2.07
N SER A 168 6.60 -19.37 -1.15
CA SER A 168 6.96 -19.65 0.26
C SER A 168 7.75 -20.95 0.45
N PRO A 169 7.53 -22.03 -0.30
CA PRO A 169 8.40 -23.20 -0.25
C PRO A 169 9.87 -22.90 -0.62
N GLN A 170 10.11 -21.78 -1.30
CA GLN A 170 11.43 -21.32 -1.72
C GLN A 170 11.96 -20.19 -0.82
N GLY A 171 11.47 -20.06 0.40
CA GLY A 171 11.99 -19.14 1.42
C GLY A 171 11.54 -17.66 1.28
N VAL A 172 10.59 -17.35 0.41
CA VAL A 172 10.08 -15.98 0.26
C VAL A 172 8.70 -15.87 0.91
N ARG A 173 8.55 -14.94 1.85
CA ARG A 173 7.25 -14.68 2.50
C ARG A 173 6.46 -13.63 1.71
N VAL A 174 5.16 -13.88 1.53
CA VAL A 174 4.24 -12.92 0.93
C VAL A 174 3.05 -12.75 1.85
N VAL A 175 2.80 -11.52 2.28
CA VAL A 175 1.65 -11.19 3.14
C VAL A 175 0.92 -9.97 2.61
N ARG A 176 -0.30 -9.75 3.05
CA ARG A 176 -1.06 -8.55 2.71
C ARG A 176 -1.61 -7.87 3.96
N VAL A 177 -1.63 -6.54 3.89
CA VAL A 177 -2.22 -5.67 4.89
C VAL A 177 -3.40 -4.96 4.27
N SER A 178 -4.56 -5.03 4.91
CA SER A 178 -5.82 -4.43 4.47
C SER A 178 -6.24 -3.33 5.45
N PRO A 179 -5.82 -2.08 5.22
CA PRO A 179 -6.26 -0.97 6.05
C PRO A 179 -7.74 -0.64 5.79
N GLY A 180 -8.37 -0.10 6.83
CA GLY A 180 -9.58 0.69 6.73
C GLY A 180 -9.30 2.13 6.31
N TRP A 181 -10.11 3.06 6.79
CA TRP A 181 -9.84 4.48 6.58
C TRP A 181 -8.60 4.92 7.35
N ILE A 182 -7.66 5.58 6.64
CA ILE A 182 -6.42 6.10 7.19
C ILE A 182 -6.43 7.63 7.08
N GLU A 183 -6.08 8.35 8.13
CA GLU A 183 -5.99 9.81 8.17
C GLU A 183 -4.69 10.30 7.46
N THR A 184 -4.66 10.14 6.13
CA THR A 184 -3.62 10.66 5.24
C THR A 184 -3.91 12.12 4.86
N GLU A 185 -2.95 12.80 4.26
CA GLU A 185 -3.11 14.17 3.76
C GLU A 185 -4.33 14.30 2.82
N ALA A 186 -4.53 13.32 1.94
CA ALA A 186 -5.69 13.29 1.03
C ALA A 186 -7.01 13.08 1.78
N SER A 187 -7.00 12.28 2.81
CA SER A 187 -8.15 12.02 3.68
C SER A 187 -8.51 13.24 4.53
N VAL A 188 -7.50 13.96 5.03
CA VAL A 188 -7.69 15.24 5.74
C VAL A 188 -8.35 16.27 4.83
N ALA A 189 -7.81 16.47 3.61
CA ALA A 189 -8.39 17.38 2.64
C ALA A 189 -9.83 17.03 2.25
N LEU A 190 -10.16 15.73 2.14
CA LEU A 190 -11.54 15.28 1.93
C LEU A 190 -12.45 15.65 3.11
N ALA A 191 -12.01 15.40 4.33
CA ALA A 191 -12.80 15.73 5.54
C ALA A 191 -13.03 17.25 5.68
N GLU A 192 -12.00 18.07 5.38
CA GLU A 192 -12.12 19.53 5.38
C GLU A 192 -13.12 20.02 4.32
N ARG A 193 -13.08 19.45 3.11
CA ARG A 193 -14.05 19.79 2.05
C ARG A 193 -15.47 19.44 2.47
N LEU A 194 -15.70 18.22 2.98
CA LEU A 194 -17.03 17.79 3.44
C LEU A 194 -17.54 18.64 4.63
N ALA A 195 -16.64 19.06 5.51
CA ALA A 195 -16.96 19.99 6.58
C ALA A 195 -17.45 21.34 6.06
N GLN A 196 -16.79 21.90 5.05
CA GLN A 196 -17.19 23.15 4.41
C GLN A 196 -18.55 23.02 3.70
N GLU A 197 -18.75 21.94 2.94
CA GLU A 197 -20.01 21.66 2.24
C GLU A 197 -21.21 21.49 3.21
N ALA A 198 -20.95 20.90 4.38
CA ALA A 198 -21.98 20.65 5.40
C ALA A 198 -22.11 21.80 6.44
N GLY A 199 -21.32 22.88 6.33
CA GLY A 199 -21.34 24.00 7.29
C GLY A 199 -20.91 23.60 8.71
N THR A 200 -19.97 22.66 8.85
CA THR A 200 -19.49 22.14 10.13
C THR A 200 -17.96 22.25 10.26
N ASP A 201 -17.38 21.79 11.35
CA ASP A 201 -15.95 21.73 11.58
C ASP A 201 -15.30 20.44 11.04
N TYR A 202 -13.97 20.34 11.15
CA TYR A 202 -13.21 19.16 10.71
C TYR A 202 -13.70 17.86 11.38
N ALA A 203 -14.10 17.91 12.66
CA ALA A 203 -14.64 16.74 13.35
C ALA A 203 -15.99 16.31 12.76
N GLY A 204 -16.82 17.26 12.33
CA GLY A 204 -18.06 16.99 11.58
C GLY A 204 -17.78 16.35 10.21
N GLY A 205 -16.80 16.87 9.45
CA GLY A 205 -16.38 16.27 8.19
C GLY A 205 -15.87 14.83 8.33
N LYS A 206 -15.09 14.57 9.39
CA LYS A 206 -14.67 13.18 9.74
C LYS A 206 -15.86 12.28 10.06
N ARG A 207 -16.85 12.80 10.75
CA ARG A 207 -18.05 12.04 11.10
C ARG A 207 -18.83 11.62 9.87
N ILE A 208 -18.98 12.53 8.90
CA ILE A 208 -19.63 12.22 7.61
C ILE A 208 -18.94 11.02 6.93
N ILE A 209 -17.61 10.99 6.90
CA ILE A 209 -16.87 9.86 6.31
C ILE A 209 -17.08 8.57 7.13
N MET A 210 -17.02 8.66 8.47
CA MET A 210 -17.22 7.49 9.33
C MET A 210 -18.63 6.91 9.18
N ASP A 211 -19.63 7.75 9.07
CA ASP A 211 -21.03 7.32 8.91
C ASP A 211 -21.24 6.64 7.54
N ALA A 212 -20.61 7.16 6.47
CA ALA A 212 -20.63 6.53 5.14
C ALA A 212 -19.95 5.15 5.13
N LEU A 213 -19.02 4.89 6.03
CA LEU A 213 -18.38 3.58 6.22
C LEU A 213 -19.20 2.61 7.12
N GLY A 214 -20.34 3.04 7.63
CA GLY A 214 -21.12 2.27 8.60
C GLY A 214 -20.58 2.33 10.03
N GLY A 215 -19.68 3.29 10.30
CA GLY A 215 -19.01 3.47 11.57
C GLY A 215 -17.62 2.83 11.64
N ILE A 216 -16.82 3.33 12.58
CA ILE A 216 -15.54 2.74 12.96
C ILE A 216 -15.62 2.46 14.48
N PRO A 217 -15.70 1.21 14.94
CA PRO A 217 -15.84 0.89 16.36
C PRO A 217 -14.80 1.55 17.27
N LEU A 218 -13.56 1.70 16.78
CA LEU A 218 -12.49 2.40 17.51
C LEU A 218 -12.73 3.93 17.63
N GLY A 219 -13.75 4.48 16.95
CA GLY A 219 -14.15 5.88 17.01
C GLY A 219 -13.27 6.84 16.21
N ARG A 220 -12.29 6.34 15.46
CA ARG A 220 -11.38 7.16 14.66
C ARG A 220 -10.76 6.39 13.48
N PRO A 221 -10.29 7.07 12.43
CA PRO A 221 -9.43 6.44 11.42
C PRO A 221 -8.09 5.98 12.02
N ALA A 222 -7.43 5.06 11.34
CA ALA A 222 -6.04 4.72 11.62
C ALA A 222 -5.10 5.88 11.23
N LYS A 223 -3.95 5.98 11.90
CA LYS A 223 -2.87 6.89 11.48
C LYS A 223 -1.92 6.17 10.54
N PRO A 224 -1.26 6.87 9.59
CA PRO A 224 -0.24 6.27 8.73
C PRO A 224 0.85 5.51 9.50
N ALA A 225 1.30 6.03 10.64
CA ALA A 225 2.30 5.40 11.49
C ALA A 225 1.84 4.06 12.07
N GLU A 226 0.56 3.91 12.43
CA GLU A 226 0.03 2.65 12.99
C GLU A 226 0.07 1.53 11.93
N VAL A 227 -0.24 1.86 10.68
CA VAL A 227 -0.13 0.92 9.55
C VAL A 227 1.33 0.60 9.25
N ALA A 228 2.21 1.61 9.32
CA ALA A 228 3.66 1.44 9.09
C ALA A 228 4.30 0.51 10.12
N GLU A 229 3.95 0.62 11.40
CA GLU A 229 4.48 -0.26 12.47
C GLU A 229 4.06 -1.72 12.25
N LEU A 230 2.80 -1.98 11.86
CA LEU A 230 2.35 -3.33 11.50
C LEU A 230 3.16 -3.89 10.33
N ILE A 231 3.33 -3.11 9.26
CA ILE A 231 4.08 -3.51 8.08
C ILE A 231 5.55 -3.78 8.44
N ALA A 232 6.19 -2.93 9.24
CA ALA A 232 7.58 -3.13 9.68
C ALA A 232 7.73 -4.41 10.52
N PHE A 233 6.77 -4.73 11.39
CA PHE A 233 6.74 -6.01 12.10
C PHE A 233 6.65 -7.18 11.12
N LEU A 234 5.73 -7.14 10.16
CA LEU A 234 5.55 -8.21 9.16
C LEU A 234 6.76 -8.37 8.24
N ALA A 235 7.48 -7.28 7.94
CA ALA A 235 8.72 -7.29 7.18
C ALA A 235 9.89 -7.93 7.95
N SER A 236 9.85 -7.92 9.27
CA SER A 236 10.93 -8.33 10.14
C SER A 236 11.08 -9.85 10.29
N PRO A 237 12.24 -10.34 10.75
CA PRO A 237 12.42 -11.75 11.12
C PRO A 237 11.48 -12.24 12.23
N ARG A 238 10.90 -11.34 13.04
CA ARG A 238 9.94 -11.70 14.09
C ARG A 238 8.64 -12.27 13.53
N ALA A 239 8.33 -12.01 12.25
CA ALA A 239 7.19 -12.56 11.53
C ALA A 239 7.57 -13.78 10.66
N ALA A 240 8.67 -14.49 10.97
CA ALA A 240 9.24 -15.53 10.13
C ALA A 240 8.27 -16.67 9.76
N SER A 241 7.32 -16.99 10.63
CA SER A 241 6.30 -18.03 10.39
C SER A 241 5.04 -17.51 9.71
N ILE A 242 5.01 -16.23 9.31
CA ILE A 242 3.83 -15.59 8.73
C ILE A 242 4.01 -15.43 7.22
N THR A 243 3.20 -16.14 6.43
CA THR A 243 3.07 -16.01 4.99
C THR A 243 1.66 -16.36 4.52
N GLY A 244 1.21 -15.80 3.40
CA GLY A 244 -0.11 -16.06 2.81
C GLY A 244 -1.30 -15.51 3.61
N SER A 245 -1.05 -14.80 4.70
CA SER A 245 -2.06 -14.25 5.58
C SER A 245 -2.44 -12.81 5.20
N GLU A 246 -3.64 -12.43 5.61
CA GLU A 246 -4.13 -11.04 5.56
C GLU A 246 -4.20 -10.47 6.97
N PHE A 247 -3.75 -9.25 7.12
CA PHE A 247 -3.82 -8.48 8.36
C PHE A 247 -4.70 -7.26 8.13
N VAL A 248 -5.87 -7.29 8.74
CA VAL A 248 -6.81 -6.16 8.72
C VAL A 248 -6.42 -5.18 9.82
N ILE A 249 -6.36 -3.89 9.47
CA ILE A 249 -6.12 -2.78 10.40
C ILE A 249 -7.10 -1.65 10.07
N ASP A 250 -8.29 -1.73 10.62
CA ASP A 250 -9.45 -0.93 10.22
C ASP A 250 -10.26 -0.35 11.38
N GLY A 251 -9.77 -0.51 12.60
CA GLY A 251 -10.50 -0.06 13.79
C GLY A 251 -11.81 -0.80 14.05
N GLY A 252 -11.99 -2.00 13.44
CA GLY A 252 -13.18 -2.83 13.56
C GLY A 252 -14.29 -2.50 12.56
N THR A 253 -13.96 -1.80 11.46
CA THR A 253 -14.95 -1.38 10.44
C THR A 253 -15.61 -2.55 9.73
N VAL A 254 -14.84 -3.60 9.38
CA VAL A 254 -15.39 -4.81 8.77
C VAL A 254 -16.17 -5.60 9.81
N PRO A 255 -17.49 -5.84 9.63
CA PRO A 255 -18.34 -6.44 10.66
C PRO A 255 -18.23 -7.96 10.76
N THR A 256 -17.45 -8.60 9.89
CA THR A 256 -17.33 -10.05 9.81
C THR A 256 -15.90 -10.52 10.14
N ALA A 257 -15.79 -11.72 10.74
CA ALA A 257 -14.52 -12.37 11.02
C ALA A 257 -13.89 -12.96 9.74
#